data_9f38caba94368ccc0d994a1b4044cdec
#
_entry.id   9f38caba94368ccc0d994a1b4044cdec
#
_cell.length_a   1.000
_cell.length_b   1.000
_cell.length_c   1.000
_cell.angle_alpha   90.00
_cell.angle_beta   90.00
_cell.angle_gamma   90.00
#
_symmetry.space_group_name_H-M   'P 1'
#
loop_
_entity.id
_entity.type
_entity.pdbx_description
1 polymer ?
#
loop_
_entity_poly.entity_id
_entity_poly.type
_entity_poly.pdbx_seq_one_letter_code
_entity_poly.pdbx_strand_id
1 'polypeptide(L)'
;MFQILNYLHKLENVSNHRSWVLADCPICHENKLKIVAEGTKKGAYSCYSSSQCHLLRKEGTGYQPSLIADKLQQGEFRPRRSSSPRQIRVPKLVDIIKPLPLNLQEIDVTQFFSDLPYEKPWHTYFEDGKKLTIYKYNEFNLHRIDPAPNSNEKKFFYFRIKKENGEWANEVPTKFKNVPVYQSEYISEYVIFVEGEKCASILQSLGLFALSFPSFVYQQSYLAKFLRCLSYKVKNIIYLEDNDETGKQKAQKFLQEAWKSGINASSYNIAQLLGRGAEKNYDAADAIDAWEICTREELLGLLKGCNTQKASD
;
A
#
# COMPACT_ATOMS: atom_id res chain seq x y z
N MET A 1 -42.38 -4.41 5.20
CA MET A 1 -40.98 -4.68 4.82
C MET A 1 -40.64 -3.75 3.65
N PHE A 2 -39.56 -2.95 3.76
CA PHE A 2 -39.14 -2.01 2.72
C PHE A 2 -38.72 -2.76 1.45
N GLN A 3 -39.23 -2.33 0.29
CA GLN A 3 -38.85 -2.89 -1.00
C GLN A 3 -38.33 -1.77 -1.92
N ILE A 4 -37.04 -1.71 -2.11
CA ILE A 4 -36.37 -0.63 -2.85
C ILE A 4 -36.86 -0.49 -4.28
N LEU A 5 -37.28 -1.56 -4.92
CA LEU A 5 -37.83 -1.54 -6.30
C LEU A 5 -39.05 -0.63 -6.46
N ASN A 6 -39.81 -0.41 -5.37
CA ASN A 6 -40.95 0.49 -5.37
C ASN A 6 -40.53 1.98 -5.35
N TYR A 7 -39.26 2.25 -5.10
CA TYR A 7 -38.68 3.59 -4.95
C TYR A 7 -37.71 3.97 -6.08
N LEU A 8 -37.65 3.18 -7.17
CA LEU A 8 -36.76 3.51 -8.30
C LEU A 8 -37.05 4.86 -8.91
N HIS A 9 -38.30 5.32 -8.88
CA HIS A 9 -38.70 6.65 -9.35
C HIS A 9 -38.14 7.83 -8.50
N LYS A 10 -37.62 7.52 -7.32
CA LYS A 10 -36.95 8.49 -6.43
C LYS A 10 -35.43 8.48 -6.59
N LEU A 11 -34.86 7.58 -7.35
CA LEU A 11 -33.43 7.49 -7.58
C LEU A 11 -33.03 8.24 -8.85
N GLU A 12 -31.82 8.79 -8.85
CA GLU A 12 -31.25 9.49 -10.00
C GLU A 12 -30.33 8.57 -10.80
N ASN A 13 -30.11 8.91 -12.07
CA ASN A 13 -29.22 8.23 -12.99
C ASN A 13 -29.43 6.71 -13.03
N VAL A 14 -30.69 6.30 -13.06
CA VAL A 14 -31.10 4.90 -13.06
C VAL A 14 -30.78 4.25 -14.41
N SER A 15 -29.97 3.22 -14.41
CA SER A 15 -29.67 2.40 -15.57
C SER A 15 -30.07 0.94 -15.33
N ASN A 16 -30.82 0.39 -16.25
CA ASN A 16 -31.35 -0.98 -16.16
C ASN A 16 -30.42 -1.95 -16.87
N HIS A 17 -30.04 -3.00 -16.18
CA HIS A 17 -29.32 -4.15 -16.70
C HIS A 17 -30.20 -5.40 -16.56
N ARG A 18 -29.89 -6.47 -17.29
CA ARG A 18 -30.76 -7.67 -17.40
C ARG A 18 -31.24 -8.20 -16.04
N SER A 19 -30.36 -8.25 -15.02
CA SER A 19 -30.68 -8.83 -13.69
C SER A 19 -30.52 -7.85 -12.52
N TRP A 20 -30.13 -6.63 -12.80
CA TRP A 20 -29.86 -5.61 -11.78
C TRP A 20 -30.05 -4.19 -12.32
N VAL A 21 -30.18 -3.24 -11.41
CA VAL A 21 -30.31 -1.81 -11.68
C VAL A 21 -29.15 -1.12 -11.00
N LEU A 22 -28.53 -0.15 -11.68
CA LEU A 22 -27.57 0.78 -11.10
C LEU A 22 -28.21 2.15 -10.98
N ALA A 23 -27.96 2.84 -9.87
CA ALA A 23 -28.49 4.17 -9.63
C ALA A 23 -27.53 4.98 -8.74
N ASP A 24 -27.79 6.28 -8.62
CA ASP A 24 -27.10 7.09 -7.63
C ASP A 24 -27.55 6.73 -6.22
N CYS A 25 -26.58 6.60 -5.34
CA CYS A 25 -26.84 6.32 -3.93
C CYS A 25 -27.38 7.57 -3.23
N PRO A 26 -28.54 7.52 -2.54
CA PRO A 26 -29.11 8.68 -1.86
C PRO A 26 -28.30 9.15 -0.65
N ILE A 27 -27.24 8.42 -0.27
CA ILE A 27 -26.33 8.75 0.84
C ILE A 27 -25.09 9.47 0.33
N CYS A 28 -24.34 8.87 -0.63
CA CYS A 28 -23.07 9.41 -1.12
C CYS A 28 -23.17 10.09 -2.49
N HIS A 29 -24.33 10.04 -3.15
CA HIS A 29 -24.59 10.62 -4.46
C HIS A 29 -23.72 10.09 -5.62
N GLU A 30 -22.99 8.97 -5.39
CA GLU A 30 -22.23 8.30 -6.44
C GLU A 30 -23.10 7.27 -7.16
N ASN A 31 -22.91 7.09 -8.48
CA ASN A 31 -23.61 6.08 -9.29
C ASN A 31 -23.07 4.68 -9.00
N LYS A 32 -23.26 4.21 -7.77
CA LYS A 32 -22.72 2.96 -7.21
C LYS A 32 -23.76 2.13 -6.44
N LEU A 33 -25.02 2.54 -6.41
CA LEU A 33 -26.09 1.77 -5.79
C LEU A 33 -26.55 0.68 -6.75
N LYS A 34 -26.23 -0.57 -6.43
CA LYS A 34 -26.67 -1.75 -7.18
C LYS A 34 -27.89 -2.38 -6.51
N ILE A 35 -28.94 -2.64 -7.29
CA ILE A 35 -30.21 -3.22 -6.86
C ILE A 35 -30.46 -4.46 -7.70
N VAL A 36 -30.72 -5.60 -7.06
CA VAL A 36 -31.03 -6.83 -7.76
C VAL A 36 -32.50 -6.80 -8.26
N ALA A 37 -32.67 -6.85 -9.58
CA ALA A 37 -34.00 -6.75 -10.21
C ALA A 37 -34.73 -8.12 -10.38
N GLU A 38 -33.94 -9.20 -10.48
CA GLU A 38 -34.46 -10.56 -10.77
C GLU A 38 -33.75 -11.61 -9.90
N GLY A 39 -34.38 -12.80 -9.84
CA GLY A 39 -33.83 -13.97 -9.14
C GLY A 39 -34.20 -14.06 -7.66
N THR A 40 -33.59 -15.01 -6.97
CA THR A 40 -33.86 -15.31 -5.53
C THR A 40 -33.53 -14.16 -4.55
N LYS A 41 -32.68 -13.25 -4.96
CA LYS A 41 -32.29 -12.06 -4.17
C LYS A 41 -32.93 -10.77 -4.68
N LYS A 42 -34.04 -10.85 -5.42
CA LYS A 42 -34.78 -9.68 -5.95
C LYS A 42 -35.07 -8.69 -4.82
N GLY A 43 -34.73 -7.40 -5.06
CA GLY A 43 -34.91 -6.34 -4.10
C GLY A 43 -33.72 -6.17 -3.10
N ALA A 44 -32.71 -7.03 -3.15
CA ALA A 44 -31.47 -6.80 -2.40
C ALA A 44 -30.70 -5.63 -3.04
N TYR A 45 -30.12 -4.78 -2.20
CA TYR A 45 -29.38 -3.60 -2.68
C TYR A 45 -28.18 -3.26 -1.78
N SER A 46 -27.19 -2.64 -2.37
CA SER A 46 -25.99 -2.18 -1.68
C SER A 46 -25.28 -1.11 -2.50
N CYS A 47 -24.73 -0.11 -1.85
CA CYS A 47 -23.83 0.85 -2.50
C CYS A 47 -22.38 0.35 -2.41
N TYR A 48 -21.68 0.36 -3.53
CA TYR A 48 -20.30 -0.08 -3.68
C TYR A 48 -19.30 1.08 -3.68
N SER A 49 -19.74 2.30 -3.29
CA SER A 49 -18.86 3.43 -3.13
C SER A 49 -17.74 3.15 -2.12
N SER A 50 -16.54 3.59 -2.43
CA SER A 50 -15.38 3.57 -1.52
C SER A 50 -15.37 4.75 -0.54
N SER A 51 -16.29 5.71 -0.71
CA SER A 51 -16.42 6.93 0.10
C SER A 51 -17.26 6.74 1.37
N GLN A 52 -18.17 7.65 1.66
CA GLN A 52 -18.99 7.66 2.88
C GLN A 52 -19.74 6.36 3.15
N CYS A 53 -20.28 5.71 2.11
CA CYS A 53 -21.02 4.46 2.27
C CYS A 53 -20.15 3.29 2.74
N HIS A 54 -18.86 3.30 2.43
CA HIS A 54 -17.91 2.31 2.94
C HIS A 54 -17.57 2.54 4.42
N LEU A 55 -17.46 3.81 4.82
CA LEU A 55 -17.20 4.18 6.22
C LEU A 55 -18.35 3.77 7.13
N LEU A 56 -19.59 3.99 6.70
CA LEU A 56 -20.78 3.58 7.45
C LEU A 56 -20.89 2.06 7.67
N ARG A 57 -20.26 1.25 6.82
CA ARG A 57 -20.15 -0.20 7.04
C ARG A 57 -19.20 -0.58 8.18
N LYS A 58 -18.17 0.25 8.44
CA LYS A 58 -17.12 -0.08 9.42
C LYS A 58 -17.47 0.29 10.85
N GLU A 59 -18.30 1.29 11.03
CA GLU A 59 -18.58 1.84 12.35
C GLU A 59 -19.64 1.04 13.13
N GLY A 60 -20.13 -0.07 12.60
CA GLY A 60 -21.12 -0.94 13.27
C GLY A 60 -22.48 -0.29 13.53
N THR A 61 -22.66 0.96 13.14
CA THR A 61 -23.83 1.79 13.48
C THR A 61 -24.93 1.72 12.45
N GLY A 62 -24.65 1.23 11.27
CA GLY A 62 -25.67 1.33 10.29
C GLY A 62 -25.48 0.30 9.23
N TYR A 63 -26.36 -0.56 9.21
CA TYR A 63 -26.60 -1.28 8.01
C TYR A 63 -26.91 -0.23 6.93
N GLN A 64 -25.94 0.01 6.04
CA GLN A 64 -26.10 0.91 4.89
C GLN A 64 -27.46 0.76 4.18
N PRO A 65 -28.02 -0.46 4.03
CA PRO A 65 -29.36 -0.66 3.53
C PRO A 65 -30.46 0.03 4.36
N SER A 66 -30.40 0.06 5.67
CA SER A 66 -31.42 0.74 6.48
C SER A 66 -31.39 2.24 6.29
N LEU A 67 -30.18 2.84 6.24
CA LEU A 67 -30.02 4.28 5.97
C LEU A 67 -30.56 4.68 4.57
N ILE A 68 -30.33 3.86 3.56
CA ILE A 68 -30.89 4.08 2.21
C ILE A 68 -32.41 4.00 2.26
N ALA A 69 -32.97 3.02 2.98
CA ALA A 69 -34.41 2.86 3.14
C ALA A 69 -35.02 4.08 3.83
N ASP A 70 -34.43 4.54 4.94
CA ASP A 70 -34.90 5.70 5.69
C ASP A 70 -34.88 6.97 4.83
N LYS A 71 -33.81 7.21 4.08
CA LYS A 71 -33.73 8.34 3.14
C LYS A 71 -34.80 8.31 2.09
N LEU A 72 -35.09 7.16 1.51
CA LEU A 72 -36.11 7.02 0.46
C LEU A 72 -37.55 7.14 1.00
N GLN A 73 -37.78 6.73 2.26
CA GLN A 73 -39.10 6.80 2.92
C GLN A 73 -39.42 8.22 3.42
N GLN A 74 -38.46 8.97 3.92
CA GLN A 74 -38.65 10.29 4.52
C GLN A 74 -39.09 11.37 3.53
N GLY A 75 -39.04 11.14 2.24
CA GLY A 75 -39.48 12.10 1.22
C GLY A 75 -38.62 13.34 1.07
N GLU A 76 -37.50 13.43 1.80
CA GLU A 76 -36.55 14.55 1.74
C GLU A 76 -35.68 14.55 0.48
N PHE A 77 -35.77 13.53 -0.32
CA PHE A 77 -35.08 13.46 -1.61
C PHE A 77 -35.78 14.39 -2.61
N ARG A 78 -35.41 15.68 -2.59
CA ARG A 78 -35.70 16.57 -3.72
C ARG A 78 -34.63 16.32 -4.78
N PRO A 79 -34.98 15.82 -5.97
CA PRO A 79 -34.03 15.75 -7.06
C PRO A 79 -33.49 17.17 -7.29
N ARG A 80 -32.18 17.34 -7.21
CA ARG A 80 -31.57 18.56 -7.71
C ARG A 80 -31.94 18.63 -9.18
N ARG A 81 -32.82 19.59 -9.56
CA ARG A 81 -33.07 19.93 -10.95
C ARG A 81 -31.70 20.04 -11.61
N SER A 82 -31.48 19.28 -12.66
CA SER A 82 -30.32 19.42 -13.51
C SER A 82 -30.29 20.84 -14.05
N SER A 83 -29.68 21.75 -13.30
CA SER A 83 -29.10 22.91 -13.92
C SER A 83 -28.06 22.32 -14.86
N SER A 84 -28.15 22.66 -16.16
CA SER A 84 -27.12 22.43 -17.17
C SER A 84 -25.75 22.36 -16.51
N PRO A 85 -24.87 21.42 -16.89
CA PRO A 85 -23.61 21.20 -16.18
C PRO A 85 -22.86 22.51 -16.17
N ARG A 86 -23.05 23.34 -15.11
CA ARG A 86 -21.95 24.15 -14.68
C ARG A 86 -20.85 23.13 -14.51
N GLN A 87 -19.89 23.21 -15.39
CA GLN A 87 -18.58 22.70 -15.11
C GLN A 87 -18.17 23.32 -13.79
N ILE A 88 -18.62 22.73 -12.67
CA ILE A 88 -17.89 22.81 -11.45
C ILE A 88 -16.57 22.22 -11.90
N ARG A 89 -15.58 23.07 -12.21
CA ARG A 89 -14.20 22.68 -12.13
C ARG A 89 -14.09 22.15 -10.70
N VAL A 90 -14.34 20.84 -10.55
CA VAL A 90 -13.74 20.10 -9.48
C VAL A 90 -12.29 20.49 -9.62
N PRO A 91 -11.67 21.19 -8.66
CA PRO A 91 -10.24 21.41 -8.70
C PRO A 91 -9.71 20.01 -9.02
N LYS A 92 -9.07 19.85 -10.19
CA LYS A 92 -8.44 18.57 -10.51
C LYS A 92 -7.70 18.24 -9.23
N LEU A 93 -7.82 17.03 -8.73
CA LEU A 93 -7.11 16.53 -7.53
C LEU A 93 -5.58 16.79 -7.60
N VAL A 94 -5.13 17.33 -8.70
CA VAL A 94 -3.79 17.84 -9.04
C VAL A 94 -3.43 19.14 -8.28
N ASP A 95 -4.42 19.89 -7.77
CA ASP A 95 -4.18 21.09 -6.96
C ASP A 95 -4.20 20.82 -5.44
N ILE A 96 -4.41 19.59 -5.04
CA ILE A 96 -4.01 19.13 -3.71
C ILE A 96 -2.49 19.20 -3.73
N ILE A 97 -1.96 20.15 -3.00
CA ILE A 97 -0.55 20.40 -2.67
C ILE A 97 0.22 19.11 -2.91
N LYS A 98 0.90 19.02 -4.07
CA LYS A 98 1.92 17.98 -4.25
C LYS A 98 2.88 18.26 -3.11
N PRO A 99 3.04 17.37 -2.13
CA PRO A 99 4.10 17.54 -1.18
C PRO A 99 5.36 17.73 -2.03
N LEU A 100 6.16 18.75 -1.71
CA LEU A 100 7.41 18.99 -2.40
C LEU A 100 8.16 17.66 -2.39
N PRO A 101 8.64 17.19 -3.54
CA PRO A 101 9.42 15.97 -3.57
C PRO A 101 10.54 16.14 -2.56
N LEU A 102 10.79 15.12 -1.75
CA LEU A 102 11.89 15.13 -0.79
C LEU A 102 13.16 15.44 -1.56
N ASN A 103 13.67 16.65 -1.36
CA ASN A 103 14.94 17.04 -1.93
C ASN A 103 16.05 16.51 -1.02
N LEU A 104 16.71 15.43 -1.42
CA LEU A 104 17.81 14.83 -0.65
C LEU A 104 18.93 15.83 -0.33
N GLN A 105 19.05 16.93 -1.10
CA GLN A 105 20.03 17.98 -0.83
C GLN A 105 19.68 18.83 0.41
N GLU A 106 18.41 18.86 0.79
CA GLU A 106 17.90 19.67 1.91
C GLU A 106 17.66 18.85 3.19
N ILE A 107 17.74 17.51 3.10
CA ILE A 107 17.48 16.62 4.23
C ILE A 107 18.79 16.15 4.84
N ASP A 108 18.86 16.19 6.16
CA ASP A 108 19.93 15.50 6.87
C ASP A 108 19.76 13.98 6.73
N VAL A 109 20.59 13.38 5.89
CA VAL A 109 20.56 11.94 5.61
C VAL A 109 20.79 11.08 6.85
N THR A 110 21.35 11.64 7.93
CA THR A 110 21.53 10.92 9.20
C THR A 110 20.21 10.55 9.86
N GLN A 111 19.12 11.25 9.54
CA GLN A 111 17.78 10.97 10.07
C GLN A 111 17.20 9.64 9.57
N PHE A 112 17.73 9.08 8.48
CA PHE A 112 17.36 7.76 7.99
C PHE A 112 18.13 6.62 8.66
N PHE A 113 19.08 6.91 9.55
CA PHE A 113 19.89 5.90 10.22
C PHE A 113 19.34 5.56 11.61
N SER A 114 19.43 4.28 11.93
CA SER A 114 18.96 3.65 13.17
C SER A 114 20.17 3.26 14.03
N ASP A 115 20.07 3.49 15.32
CA ASP A 115 20.99 2.91 16.32
C ASP A 115 20.43 1.61 16.93
N LEU A 116 19.27 1.14 16.43
CA LEU A 116 18.67 -0.11 16.86
C LEU A 116 19.53 -1.30 16.39
N PRO A 117 19.69 -2.33 17.23
CA PRO A 117 20.40 -3.52 16.83
C PRO A 117 19.63 -4.24 15.71
N TYR A 118 20.36 -4.63 14.66
CA TYR A 118 19.79 -5.37 13.57
C TYR A 118 19.64 -6.86 13.91
N GLU A 119 18.43 -7.40 13.86
CA GLU A 119 18.16 -8.83 14.00
C GLU A 119 18.10 -9.49 12.62
N LYS A 120 19.09 -10.31 12.30
CA LYS A 120 19.12 -11.03 11.02
C LYS A 120 17.94 -11.99 10.88
N PRO A 121 17.35 -12.11 9.68
CA PRO A 121 16.37 -13.16 9.41
C PRO A 121 16.99 -14.53 9.66
N TRP A 122 16.20 -15.43 10.26
CA TRP A 122 16.63 -16.80 10.42
C TRP A 122 16.66 -17.51 9.06
N HIS A 123 17.71 -18.30 8.81
CA HIS A 123 17.81 -19.08 7.59
C HIS A 123 18.43 -20.47 7.86
N THR A 124 18.10 -21.42 7.00
CA THR A 124 18.69 -22.75 6.96
C THR A 124 18.79 -23.25 5.52
N TYR A 125 19.64 -24.24 5.33
CA TYR A 125 19.81 -24.90 4.04
C TYR A 125 19.22 -26.30 4.10
N PHE A 126 18.55 -26.70 3.02
CA PHE A 126 18.12 -28.05 2.80
C PHE A 126 19.28 -28.91 2.19
N GLU A 127 19.15 -30.23 2.25
CA GLU A 127 20.15 -31.16 1.67
C GLU A 127 20.32 -30.99 0.16
N ASP A 128 19.27 -30.55 -0.55
CA ASP A 128 19.30 -30.27 -1.98
C ASP A 128 19.92 -28.89 -2.33
N GLY A 129 20.48 -28.20 -1.35
CA GLY A 129 21.13 -26.91 -1.50
C GLY A 129 20.18 -25.71 -1.55
N LYS A 130 18.88 -25.89 -1.45
CA LYS A 130 17.91 -24.79 -1.33
C LYS A 130 18.06 -24.07 0.00
N LYS A 131 17.80 -22.76 0.00
CA LYS A 131 17.87 -21.92 1.20
C LYS A 131 16.48 -21.47 1.62
N LEU A 132 16.06 -21.83 2.84
CA LEU A 132 14.89 -21.27 3.50
C LEU A 132 15.30 -20.03 4.30
N THR A 133 14.64 -18.90 4.07
CA THR A 133 14.75 -17.69 4.89
C THR A 133 13.39 -17.36 5.48
N ILE A 134 13.33 -17.07 6.78
CA ILE A 134 12.11 -16.71 7.49
C ILE A 134 12.16 -15.25 7.88
N TYR A 135 11.23 -14.46 7.34
CA TYR A 135 10.99 -13.09 7.70
C TYR A 135 9.82 -13.02 8.68
N LYS A 136 10.10 -12.55 9.90
CA LYS A 136 9.11 -12.47 10.97
C LYS A 136 8.33 -11.17 10.88
N TYR A 137 7.00 -11.29 10.94
CA TYR A 137 6.06 -10.22 11.17
C TYR A 137 5.35 -10.43 12.50
N ASN A 138 4.72 -9.42 13.04
CA ASN A 138 4.04 -9.51 14.33
C ASN A 138 2.95 -10.60 14.39
N GLU A 139 2.25 -10.83 13.27
CA GLU A 139 1.07 -11.71 13.22
C GLU A 139 1.27 -12.95 12.33
N PHE A 140 2.37 -13.02 11.60
CA PHE A 140 2.69 -14.13 10.70
C PHE A 140 4.18 -14.17 10.36
N ASN A 141 4.60 -15.23 9.69
CA ASN A 141 5.93 -15.34 9.10
C ASN A 141 5.81 -15.46 7.58
N LEU A 142 6.70 -14.78 6.84
CA LEU A 142 6.93 -15.05 5.43
C LEU A 142 8.12 -16.01 5.31
N HIS A 143 7.88 -17.14 4.69
CA HIS A 143 8.89 -18.12 4.33
C HIS A 143 9.26 -17.95 2.87
N ARG A 144 10.52 -17.74 2.60
CA ARG A 144 11.10 -17.68 1.26
C ARG A 144 12.05 -18.84 1.06
N ILE A 145 11.81 -19.61 0.01
CA ILE A 145 12.72 -20.69 -0.43
C ILE A 145 13.41 -20.21 -1.71
N ASP A 146 14.68 -19.95 -1.60
CA ASP A 146 15.54 -19.70 -2.76
C ASP A 146 16.02 -21.04 -3.32
N PRO A 147 16.07 -21.20 -4.66
CA PRO A 147 16.56 -22.43 -5.29
C PRO A 147 18.02 -22.67 -4.99
N ALA A 148 18.47 -23.93 -5.19
CA ALA A 148 19.88 -24.25 -5.13
C ALA A 148 20.68 -23.43 -6.17
N PRO A 149 21.96 -23.12 -5.89
CA PRO A 149 22.83 -22.46 -6.86
C PRO A 149 22.81 -23.21 -8.20
N ASN A 150 22.74 -22.45 -9.30
CA ASN A 150 22.69 -22.99 -10.68
C ASN A 150 21.42 -23.79 -11.04
N SER A 151 20.38 -23.74 -10.22
CA SER A 151 19.09 -24.33 -10.55
C SER A 151 18.25 -23.36 -11.40
N ASN A 152 17.47 -23.90 -12.35
CA ASN A 152 16.47 -23.14 -13.11
C ASN A 152 15.13 -23.01 -12.36
N GLU A 153 15.04 -23.50 -11.13
CA GLU A 153 13.84 -23.38 -10.31
C GLU A 153 13.57 -21.92 -9.94
N LYS A 154 12.30 -21.59 -9.77
CA LYS A 154 11.90 -20.25 -9.30
C LYS A 154 11.87 -20.22 -7.78
N LYS A 155 12.21 -19.05 -7.20
CA LYS A 155 11.98 -18.80 -5.76
C LYS A 155 10.51 -19.01 -5.42
N PHE A 156 10.26 -19.56 -4.26
CA PHE A 156 8.92 -19.86 -3.75
C PHE A 156 8.67 -19.11 -2.44
N PHE A 157 7.46 -18.60 -2.26
CA PHE A 157 7.05 -17.87 -1.07
C PHE A 157 5.76 -18.44 -0.52
N TYR A 158 5.65 -18.53 0.80
CA TYR A 158 4.39 -18.82 1.47
C TYR A 158 4.33 -18.14 2.84
N PHE A 159 3.10 -17.83 3.27
CA PHE A 159 2.87 -17.24 4.57
C PHE A 159 2.52 -18.32 5.58
N ARG A 160 3.02 -18.19 6.80
CA ARG A 160 2.63 -19.01 7.93
C ARG A 160 1.96 -18.14 8.98
N ILE A 161 0.70 -18.41 9.28
CA ILE A 161 -0.06 -17.74 10.33
C ILE A 161 -0.24 -18.69 11.52
N LYS A 162 -0.19 -18.16 12.72
CA LYS A 162 -0.53 -18.90 13.95
C LYS A 162 -2.03 -18.74 14.20
N LYS A 163 -2.80 -19.82 14.17
CA LYS A 163 -4.23 -19.84 14.45
C LYS A 163 -4.50 -19.67 15.94
N GLU A 164 -5.75 -19.39 16.31
CA GLU A 164 -6.17 -19.22 17.71
C GLU A 164 -5.92 -20.48 18.55
N ASN A 165 -6.00 -21.66 17.94
CA ASN A 165 -5.68 -22.96 18.58
C ASN A 165 -4.16 -23.21 18.74
N GLY A 166 -3.31 -22.27 18.33
CA GLY A 166 -1.85 -22.37 18.42
C GLY A 166 -1.17 -23.07 17.24
N GLU A 167 -1.92 -23.69 16.33
CA GLU A 167 -1.37 -24.38 15.16
C GLU A 167 -0.92 -23.38 14.08
N TRP A 168 0.10 -23.79 13.30
CA TRP A 168 0.57 -23.02 12.16
C TRP A 168 -0.08 -23.50 10.86
N ALA A 169 -0.65 -22.57 10.09
CA ALA A 169 -1.24 -22.82 8.78
C ALA A 169 -0.54 -22.04 7.67
N ASN A 170 -0.50 -22.63 6.47
CA ASN A 170 0.02 -21.98 5.27
C ASN A 170 -1.13 -21.25 4.57
N GLU A 171 -1.38 -20.01 4.98
CA GLU A 171 -2.50 -19.20 4.48
C GLU A 171 -2.04 -17.76 4.31
N VAL A 172 -2.59 -17.06 3.31
CA VAL A 172 -2.37 -15.62 3.16
C VAL A 172 -3.13 -14.89 4.27
N PRO A 173 -2.48 -14.02 5.04
CA PRO A 173 -3.15 -13.26 6.08
C PRO A 173 -4.25 -12.36 5.49
N THR A 174 -5.45 -12.42 6.05
CA THR A 174 -6.59 -11.61 5.60
C THR A 174 -7.10 -10.63 6.65
N LYS A 175 -6.71 -10.82 7.91
CA LYS A 175 -7.08 -9.97 9.04
C LYS A 175 -5.82 -9.53 9.76
N PHE A 176 -5.73 -8.23 10.05
CA PHE A 176 -4.59 -7.63 10.72
C PHE A 176 -5.05 -6.79 11.89
N LYS A 177 -4.46 -6.99 13.06
CA LYS A 177 -4.59 -6.08 14.21
C LYS A 177 -3.69 -4.86 14.00
N ASN A 178 -2.49 -5.09 13.46
CA ASN A 178 -1.50 -4.07 13.18
C ASN A 178 -1.20 -3.96 11.68
N VAL A 179 -0.55 -2.88 11.28
CA VAL A 179 -0.02 -2.75 9.92
C VAL A 179 1.09 -3.78 9.73
N PRO A 180 1.02 -4.63 8.69
CA PRO A 180 2.04 -5.65 8.46
C PRO A 180 3.28 -5.03 7.83
N VAL A 181 4.15 -4.50 8.67
CA VAL A 181 5.45 -3.95 8.29
C VAL A 181 6.52 -4.91 8.75
N TYR A 182 7.45 -5.23 7.87
CA TYR A 182 8.60 -6.06 8.21
C TYR A 182 9.49 -5.30 9.19
N GLN A 183 9.78 -5.91 10.34
CA GLN A 183 10.51 -5.32 11.47
C GLN A 183 9.96 -3.94 11.85
N SER A 184 8.76 -3.94 12.41
CA SER A 184 8.00 -2.72 12.75
C SER A 184 8.67 -1.83 13.80
N GLU A 185 9.65 -2.30 14.56
CA GLU A 185 10.51 -1.53 15.46
C GLU A 185 11.34 -0.47 14.73
N TYR A 186 11.66 -0.69 13.45
CA TYR A 186 12.36 0.27 12.60
C TYR A 186 11.47 1.39 12.06
N ILE A 187 10.20 1.48 12.46
CA ILE A 187 9.33 2.58 12.08
C ILE A 187 9.79 3.87 12.77
N SER A 188 10.23 4.84 11.97
CA SER A 188 10.67 6.17 12.37
C SER A 188 9.91 7.24 11.61
N GLU A 189 10.15 8.51 11.92
CA GLU A 189 9.64 9.64 11.15
C GLU A 189 10.21 9.69 9.73
N TYR A 190 11.46 9.24 9.56
CA TYR A 190 12.19 9.13 8.30
C TYR A 190 12.49 7.66 8.02
N VAL A 191 11.97 7.12 6.94
CA VAL A 191 12.15 5.70 6.60
C VAL A 191 12.45 5.51 5.11
N ILE A 192 13.18 4.44 4.81
CA ILE A 192 13.35 3.94 3.45
C ILE A 192 12.38 2.77 3.26
N PHE A 193 11.55 2.82 2.22
CA PHE A 193 10.70 1.72 1.82
C PHE A 193 11.29 1.00 0.61
N VAL A 194 11.25 -0.32 0.64
CA VAL A 194 11.69 -1.22 -0.45
C VAL A 194 10.64 -2.28 -0.73
N GLU A 195 10.72 -2.91 -1.90
CA GLU A 195 9.70 -3.86 -2.32
C GLU A 195 9.73 -5.19 -1.57
N GLY A 196 10.87 -5.61 -1.06
CA GLY A 196 11.03 -6.92 -0.46
C GLY A 196 11.81 -6.94 0.85
N GLU A 197 11.54 -7.96 1.66
CA GLU A 197 12.15 -8.16 2.97
C GLU A 197 13.67 -8.36 2.89
N LYS A 198 14.18 -8.98 1.81
CA LYS A 198 15.63 -9.13 1.55
C LYS A 198 16.31 -7.76 1.51
N CYS A 199 15.76 -6.85 0.70
CA CYS A 199 16.31 -5.50 0.56
C CYS A 199 16.22 -4.71 1.88
N ALA A 200 15.07 -4.79 2.58
CA ALA A 200 14.92 -4.15 3.89
C ALA A 200 15.95 -4.67 4.88
N SER A 201 16.15 -5.99 4.96
CA SER A 201 17.14 -6.60 5.85
C SER A 201 18.56 -6.13 5.58
N ILE A 202 18.97 -6.04 4.32
CA ILE A 202 20.32 -5.58 3.95
C ILE A 202 20.51 -4.11 4.34
N LEU A 203 19.55 -3.25 4.04
CA LEU A 203 19.61 -1.84 4.41
C LEU A 203 19.61 -1.64 5.93
N GLN A 204 18.83 -2.44 6.67
CA GLN A 204 18.85 -2.43 8.13
C GLN A 204 20.20 -2.89 8.70
N SER A 205 20.86 -3.86 8.06
CA SER A 205 22.19 -4.28 8.49
C SER A 205 23.26 -3.19 8.33
N LEU A 206 22.99 -2.21 7.46
CA LEU A 206 23.77 -1.00 7.28
C LEU A 206 23.28 0.16 8.18
N GLY A 207 22.37 -0.09 9.10
CA GLY A 207 21.87 0.87 10.06
C GLY A 207 20.79 1.81 9.55
N LEU A 208 20.11 1.52 8.45
CA LEU A 208 19.01 2.35 7.95
C LEU A 208 17.66 1.95 8.57
N PHE A 209 16.79 2.93 8.79
CA PHE A 209 15.37 2.69 9.04
C PHE A 209 14.69 2.20 7.74
N ALA A 210 14.93 0.95 7.37
CA ALA A 210 14.41 0.36 6.15
C ALA A 210 13.24 -0.56 6.43
N LEU A 211 12.17 -0.43 5.64
CA LEU A 211 10.90 -1.13 5.83
C LEU A 211 10.44 -1.74 4.51
N SER A 212 9.64 -2.80 4.60
CA SER A 212 8.89 -3.33 3.47
C SER A 212 7.48 -3.76 3.88
N PHE A 213 6.58 -3.80 2.90
CA PHE A 213 5.30 -4.48 3.04
C PHE A 213 5.35 -5.85 2.37
N PRO A 214 4.63 -6.84 2.90
CA PRO A 214 4.48 -8.11 2.21
C PRO A 214 3.78 -7.90 0.85
N SER A 215 4.16 -8.67 -0.14
CA SER A 215 3.75 -8.49 -1.55
C SER A 215 2.23 -8.39 -1.77
N PHE A 216 1.41 -9.08 -0.97
CA PHE A 216 -0.04 -9.03 -1.09
C PHE A 216 -0.65 -7.65 -0.80
N VAL A 217 0.05 -6.77 -0.08
CA VAL A 217 -0.40 -5.39 0.20
C VAL A 217 -0.59 -4.60 -1.09
N TYR A 218 0.28 -4.82 -2.05
CA TYR A 218 0.22 -4.14 -3.35
C TYR A 218 -0.89 -4.72 -4.25
N GLN A 219 -1.25 -5.98 -4.07
CA GLN A 219 -2.25 -6.68 -4.88
C GLN A 219 -3.69 -6.43 -4.42
N GLN A 220 -3.92 -6.27 -3.11
CA GLN A 220 -5.26 -6.29 -2.50
C GLN A 220 -5.77 -4.92 -2.04
N SER A 221 -5.28 -3.84 -2.59
CA SER A 221 -5.68 -2.46 -2.20
C SER A 221 -5.51 -2.12 -0.71
N TYR A 222 -4.70 -2.85 0.02
CA TYR A 222 -4.38 -2.53 1.42
C TYR A 222 -3.43 -1.34 1.55
N LEU A 223 -2.69 -1.02 0.49
CA LEU A 223 -1.64 0.00 0.51
C LEU A 223 -2.12 1.34 1.07
N ALA A 224 -3.22 1.87 0.54
CA ALA A 224 -3.80 3.13 1.02
C ALA A 224 -4.16 3.09 2.51
N LYS A 225 -4.74 1.96 2.96
CA LYS A 225 -5.13 1.76 4.36
C LYS A 225 -3.89 1.77 5.26
N PHE A 226 -2.86 1.03 4.88
CA PHE A 226 -1.68 0.86 5.72
C PHE A 226 -0.83 2.12 5.75
N LEU A 227 -0.65 2.83 4.63
CA LEU A 227 0.04 4.12 4.60
C LEU A 227 -0.67 5.16 5.47
N ARG A 228 -2.00 5.20 5.44
CA ARG A 228 -2.76 6.08 6.34
C ARG A 228 -2.54 5.75 7.81
N CYS A 229 -2.45 4.46 8.17
CA CYS A 229 -2.12 4.07 9.52
C CYS A 229 -0.68 4.43 9.90
N LEU A 230 0.28 4.32 8.97
CA LEU A 230 1.68 4.66 9.20
C LEU A 230 1.90 6.17 9.31
N SER A 231 1.11 7.01 8.65
CA SER A 231 1.27 8.47 8.64
C SER A 231 1.20 9.11 10.03
N TYR A 232 0.71 8.39 11.01
CA TYR A 232 0.77 8.79 12.42
C TYR A 232 2.21 8.99 12.91
N LYS A 233 3.14 8.12 12.51
CA LYS A 233 4.55 8.16 12.91
C LYS A 233 5.47 8.54 11.74
N VAL A 234 5.26 7.97 10.57
CA VAL A 234 6.09 8.19 9.38
C VAL A 234 5.68 9.49 8.69
N LYS A 235 6.62 10.39 8.48
CA LYS A 235 6.41 11.68 7.79
C LYS A 235 7.13 11.76 6.46
N ASN A 236 8.27 11.11 6.35
CA ASN A 236 9.16 11.21 5.21
C ASN A 236 9.58 9.82 4.74
N ILE A 237 9.36 9.53 3.46
CA ILE A 237 9.68 8.24 2.86
C ILE A 237 10.57 8.44 1.63
N ILE A 238 11.68 7.72 1.59
CA ILE A 238 12.38 7.39 0.37
C ILE A 238 11.93 5.99 -0.06
N TYR A 239 11.28 5.87 -1.21
CA TYR A 239 10.96 4.59 -1.80
C TYR A 239 12.07 4.18 -2.76
N LEU A 240 12.80 3.11 -2.45
CA LEU A 240 13.80 2.55 -3.36
C LEU A 240 13.12 1.55 -4.27
N GLU A 241 13.03 1.91 -5.55
CA GLU A 241 12.44 1.09 -6.59
C GLU A 241 13.44 0.08 -7.14
N ASP A 242 12.96 -1.09 -7.52
CA ASP A 242 13.73 -2.03 -8.33
C ASP A 242 14.02 -1.39 -9.71
N ASN A 243 15.20 -1.64 -10.27
CA ASN A 243 15.63 -1.01 -11.53
C ASN A 243 14.97 -1.67 -12.75
N ASP A 244 13.64 -1.79 -12.73
CA ASP A 244 12.84 -2.30 -13.84
C ASP A 244 11.52 -1.52 -14.00
N GLU A 245 10.77 -1.80 -15.05
CA GLU A 245 9.50 -1.11 -15.35
C GLU A 245 8.42 -1.43 -14.32
N THR A 246 8.42 -2.63 -13.77
CA THR A 246 7.46 -3.05 -12.72
C THR A 246 7.71 -2.31 -11.42
N GLY A 247 8.98 -2.17 -11.04
CA GLY A 247 9.41 -1.39 -9.88
C GLY A 247 8.98 0.07 -9.97
N LYS A 248 9.18 0.70 -11.14
CA LYS A 248 8.72 2.09 -11.38
C LYS A 248 7.21 2.25 -11.23
N GLN A 249 6.42 1.31 -11.78
CA GLN A 249 4.95 1.36 -11.66
C GLN A 249 4.48 1.18 -10.22
N LYS A 250 5.11 0.28 -9.46
CA LYS A 250 4.82 0.11 -8.03
C LYS A 250 5.21 1.35 -7.22
N ALA A 251 6.37 1.94 -7.51
CA ALA A 251 6.81 3.18 -6.90
C ALA A 251 5.81 4.31 -7.12
N GLN A 252 5.37 4.54 -8.36
CA GLN A 252 4.36 5.55 -8.67
C GLN A 252 3.06 5.34 -7.88
N LYS A 253 2.56 4.11 -7.81
CA LYS A 253 1.37 3.78 -7.03
C LYS A 253 1.59 4.03 -5.54
N PHE A 254 2.75 3.65 -5.02
CA PHE A 254 3.11 3.86 -3.62
C PHE A 254 3.14 5.36 -3.28
N LEU A 255 3.83 6.17 -4.08
CA LEU A 255 3.94 7.62 -3.88
C LEU A 255 2.58 8.29 -3.86
N GLN A 256 1.70 7.95 -4.83
CA GLN A 256 0.35 8.51 -4.87
C GLN A 256 -0.45 8.25 -3.58
N GLU A 257 -0.36 7.04 -3.05
CA GLU A 257 -1.07 6.68 -1.81
C GLU A 257 -0.39 7.26 -0.56
N ALA A 258 0.94 7.40 -0.56
CA ALA A 258 1.68 8.07 0.51
C ALA A 258 1.28 9.56 0.60
N TRP A 259 1.26 10.26 -0.52
CA TRP A 259 0.87 11.68 -0.58
C TRP A 259 -0.59 11.89 -0.13
N LYS A 260 -1.52 11.04 -0.58
CA LYS A 260 -2.92 11.06 -0.11
C LYS A 260 -3.04 10.81 1.40
N SER A 261 -2.05 10.16 1.97
CA SER A 261 -1.98 9.88 3.41
C SER A 261 -1.26 10.96 4.21
N GLY A 262 -0.80 12.05 3.56
CA GLY A 262 -0.10 13.15 4.19
C GLY A 262 1.38 12.84 4.50
N ILE A 263 1.98 11.88 3.79
CA ILE A 263 3.39 11.52 3.93
C ILE A 263 4.18 12.14 2.78
N ASN A 264 5.27 12.85 3.08
CA ASN A 264 6.22 13.29 2.08
C ASN A 264 6.96 12.07 1.53
N ALA A 265 6.93 11.85 0.23
CA ALA A 265 7.55 10.67 -0.35
C ALA A 265 8.17 10.97 -1.71
N SER A 266 9.34 10.41 -1.96
CA SER A 266 10.03 10.43 -3.25
C SER A 266 10.54 9.04 -3.57
N SER A 267 10.64 8.69 -4.85
CA SER A 267 11.25 7.44 -5.27
C SER A 267 12.60 7.68 -5.92
N TYR A 268 13.49 6.76 -5.68
CA TYR A 268 14.80 6.68 -6.32
C TYR A 268 15.11 5.21 -6.55
N ASN A 269 15.80 4.89 -7.61
CA ASN A 269 16.52 3.62 -7.60
C ASN A 269 17.85 3.81 -6.83
N ILE A 270 18.45 2.71 -6.38
CA ILE A 270 19.66 2.79 -5.57
C ILE A 270 20.83 3.46 -6.31
N ALA A 271 20.88 3.34 -7.64
CA ALA A 271 21.88 3.98 -8.45
C ALA A 271 21.75 5.51 -8.45
N GLN A 272 20.53 6.01 -8.57
CA GLN A 272 20.25 7.45 -8.46
C GLN A 272 20.54 7.97 -7.06
N LEU A 273 20.19 7.19 -6.02
CA LEU A 273 20.44 7.55 -4.64
C LEU A 273 21.93 7.68 -4.33
N LEU A 274 22.77 6.80 -4.87
CA LEU A 274 24.22 6.76 -4.62
C LEU A 274 25.05 7.42 -5.73
N GLY A 275 24.43 7.97 -6.77
CA GLY A 275 25.16 8.59 -7.90
C GLY A 275 25.98 7.62 -8.72
N ARG A 276 25.61 6.35 -8.80
CA ARG A 276 26.31 5.28 -9.52
C ARG A 276 25.41 4.65 -10.56
N GLY A 277 26.00 4.04 -11.60
CA GLY A 277 25.26 3.23 -12.57
C GLY A 277 24.86 1.88 -11.96
N ALA A 278 23.61 1.43 -12.19
CA ALA A 278 23.17 0.08 -11.83
C ALA A 278 22.73 -0.68 -13.07
N GLU A 279 22.96 -1.98 -13.07
CA GLU A 279 22.47 -2.86 -14.12
C GLU A 279 20.93 -2.94 -14.10
N LYS A 280 20.38 -3.26 -15.25
CA LYS A 280 18.95 -3.50 -15.37
C LYS A 280 18.52 -4.66 -14.47
N ASN A 281 17.38 -4.52 -13.81
CA ASN A 281 16.78 -5.46 -12.87
C ASN A 281 17.49 -5.59 -11.50
N TYR A 282 18.46 -4.73 -11.19
CA TYR A 282 19.01 -4.71 -9.84
C TYR A 282 17.96 -4.20 -8.84
N ASP A 283 17.81 -4.91 -7.74
CA ASP A 283 17.20 -4.41 -6.53
C ASP A 283 18.26 -3.74 -5.62
N ALA A 284 17.83 -3.13 -4.52
CA ALA A 284 18.76 -2.46 -3.60
C ALA A 284 19.79 -3.43 -3.00
N ALA A 285 19.42 -4.70 -2.78
CA ALA A 285 20.31 -5.69 -2.23
C ALA A 285 21.39 -6.12 -3.24
N ASP A 286 20.99 -6.32 -4.49
CA ASP A 286 21.91 -6.69 -5.56
C ASP A 286 22.94 -5.58 -5.82
N ALA A 287 22.49 -4.32 -5.78
CA ALA A 287 23.37 -3.16 -5.96
C ALA A 287 24.37 -3.00 -4.82
N ILE A 288 23.93 -3.14 -3.57
CA ILE A 288 24.81 -3.07 -2.39
C ILE A 288 25.86 -4.17 -2.43
N ASP A 289 25.46 -5.39 -2.79
CA ASP A 289 26.36 -6.53 -2.94
C ASP A 289 27.38 -6.31 -4.06
N ALA A 290 26.93 -5.89 -5.26
CA ALA A 290 27.78 -5.62 -6.40
C ALA A 290 28.78 -4.46 -6.18
N TRP A 291 28.44 -3.51 -5.32
CA TRP A 291 29.30 -2.37 -4.99
C TRP A 291 30.11 -2.55 -3.71
N GLU A 292 30.04 -3.74 -3.11
CA GLU A 292 30.78 -4.12 -1.90
C GLU A 292 30.58 -3.11 -0.74
N ILE A 293 29.36 -2.56 -0.60
CA ILE A 293 29.03 -1.67 0.50
C ILE A 293 28.77 -2.53 1.75
N CYS A 294 29.71 -2.54 2.68
CA CYS A 294 29.69 -3.44 3.83
C CYS A 294 29.40 -2.73 5.15
N THR A 295 29.57 -1.40 5.22
CA THR A 295 29.48 -0.63 6.47
C THR A 295 28.51 0.55 6.38
N ARG A 296 28.01 0.96 7.56
CA ARG A 296 27.19 2.17 7.72
C ARG A 296 27.95 3.42 7.27
N GLU A 297 29.22 3.50 7.62
CA GLU A 297 30.10 4.63 7.32
C GLU A 297 30.31 4.81 5.82
N GLU A 298 30.51 3.72 5.10
CA GLU A 298 30.62 3.73 3.63
C GLU A 298 29.33 4.24 2.98
N LEU A 299 28.18 3.69 3.39
CA LEU A 299 26.89 4.12 2.87
C LEU A 299 26.58 5.58 3.20
N LEU A 300 26.84 6.01 4.44
CA LEU A 300 26.66 7.39 4.86
C LEU A 300 27.59 8.35 4.11
N GLY A 301 28.84 7.95 3.86
CA GLY A 301 29.79 8.72 3.06
C GLY A 301 29.30 8.91 1.61
N LEU A 302 28.77 7.87 1.00
CA LEU A 302 28.19 7.92 -0.35
C LEU A 302 26.96 8.84 -0.40
N LEU A 303 26.04 8.73 0.52
CA LEU A 303 24.86 9.59 0.59
C LEU A 303 25.20 11.07 0.80
N LYS A 304 26.20 11.38 1.62
CA LYS A 304 26.72 12.75 1.83
C LYS A 304 27.47 13.27 0.60
N GLY A 305 28.26 12.43 -0.05
CA GLY A 305 29.01 12.78 -1.27
C GLY A 305 28.11 13.14 -2.44
N CYS A 306 26.99 12.46 -2.59
CA CYS A 306 25.99 12.78 -3.62
C CYS A 306 25.31 14.14 -3.40
N ASN A 307 25.19 14.58 -2.14
CA ASN A 307 24.65 15.88 -1.80
C ASN A 307 25.61 17.04 -2.16
N THR A 308 26.93 16.79 -2.21
CA THR A 308 27.93 17.82 -2.48
C THR A 308 28.27 18.00 -3.96
N GLN A 309 28.15 16.96 -4.78
CA GLN A 309 28.50 17.02 -6.22
C GLN A 309 27.50 17.79 -7.09
N LYS A 310 26.23 17.93 -6.66
CA LYS A 310 25.20 18.71 -7.39
C LYS A 310 25.15 20.19 -7.03
N ALA A 311 25.91 20.63 -6.05
CA ALA A 311 26.00 22.04 -5.68
C ALA A 311 27.10 22.82 -6.48
N SER A 312 27.78 22.16 -7.39
CA SER A 312 28.88 22.71 -8.20
C SER A 312 28.62 22.79 -9.72
N ASP A 313 27.45 22.42 -10.17
CA ASP A 313 26.96 22.58 -11.54
C ASP A 313 25.79 23.59 -11.57
#